data_010a5362d556b24579284283c2de17c6
#
_entry.id   010a5362d556b24579284283c2de17c6
#
_cell.length_a   1.000
_cell.length_b   1.000
_cell.length_c   1.000
_cell.angle_alpha   90.00
_cell.angle_beta   90.00
_cell.angle_gamma   90.00
#
_symmetry.space_group_name_H-M   'P 1'
#
loop_
_entity.id
_entity.type
_entity.pdbx_description
1 polymer ?
#
loop_
_entity_poly.entity_id
_entity_poly.type
_entity_poly.pdbx_seq_one_letter_code
_entity_poly.pdbx_strand_id
1 'polypeptide(L)'
;MVETAVLFETYIRDDYARVSFEAIKKAKPKKLYFYSNKAREDHPDDLRRNELIRSWVKEIDWDCDLHTFFREEYVDQYTSLSGAINWVFENEEQAIILEDDCVASLAFFDYCEKMLDKYKDEPRIWMISGDN
;
A
#
# COMPACT_ATOMS: atom_id res chain seq x y z
N MET A 1 13.66 -0.15 -10.32
CA MET A 1 12.27 -0.68 -10.33
C MET A 1 12.14 -1.79 -9.29
N VAL A 2 11.09 -1.75 -8.49
CA VAL A 2 10.84 -2.72 -7.43
C VAL A 2 10.03 -3.89 -8.01
N GLU A 3 10.55 -5.10 -7.87
CA GLU A 3 9.92 -6.33 -8.40
C GLU A 3 8.85 -6.90 -7.47
N THR A 4 9.02 -6.73 -6.15
CA THR A 4 8.09 -7.22 -5.15
C THR A 4 6.81 -6.39 -5.16
N ALA A 5 5.66 -7.03 -5.03
CA ALA A 5 4.38 -6.33 -4.94
C ALA A 5 4.36 -5.37 -3.75
N VAL A 6 3.80 -4.20 -3.96
CA VAL A 6 3.64 -3.18 -2.91
C VAL A 6 2.15 -3.00 -2.64
N LEU A 7 1.76 -3.13 -1.37
CA LEU A 7 0.42 -2.79 -0.91
C LEU A 7 0.48 -1.40 -0.28
N PHE A 8 -0.35 -0.49 -0.76
CA PHE A 8 -0.50 0.86 -0.22
C PHE A 8 -1.89 0.98 0.40
N GLU A 9 -1.94 1.11 1.72
CA GLU A 9 -3.19 1.19 2.48
C GLU A 9 -3.55 2.64 2.77
N THR A 10 -4.69 3.11 2.27
CA THR A 10 -5.11 4.51 2.39
C THR A 10 -6.50 4.64 3.01
N TYR A 11 -6.81 5.84 3.49
CA TYR A 11 -8.12 6.18 4.00
C TYR A 11 -8.49 7.64 3.67
N ILE A 12 -8.23 8.59 4.58
CA ILE A 12 -8.66 9.99 4.41
C ILE A 12 -7.53 11.02 4.62
N ARG A 13 -6.35 10.60 5.05
CA ARG A 13 -5.24 11.52 5.33
C ARG A 13 -4.49 11.85 4.05
N ASP A 14 -5.10 12.66 3.20
CA ASP A 14 -4.54 12.99 1.88
C ASP A 14 -3.18 13.67 1.95
N ASP A 15 -2.92 14.47 2.98
CA ASP A 15 -1.64 15.15 3.19
C ASP A 15 -0.50 14.13 3.43
N TYR A 16 -0.68 13.21 4.38
CA TYR A 16 0.31 12.15 4.65
C TYR A 16 0.40 11.17 3.49
N ALA A 17 -0.75 10.74 2.98
CA ALA A 17 -0.81 9.77 1.90
C ALA A 17 -0.11 10.31 0.64
N ARG A 18 -0.17 11.62 0.37
CA ARG A 18 0.48 12.19 -0.80
C ARG A 18 2.00 12.02 -0.75
N VAL A 19 2.61 12.28 0.39
CA VAL A 19 4.06 12.12 0.57
C VAL A 19 4.46 10.67 0.41
N SER A 20 3.69 9.75 1.00
CA SER A 20 3.92 8.31 0.89
C SER A 20 3.77 7.83 -0.55
N PHE A 21 2.75 8.30 -1.25
CA PHE A 21 2.51 7.94 -2.65
C PHE A 21 3.63 8.44 -3.58
N GLU A 22 4.15 9.65 -3.35
CA GLU A 22 5.28 10.17 -4.14
C GLU A 22 6.52 9.28 -3.97
N ALA A 23 6.76 8.77 -2.77
CA ALA A 23 7.86 7.84 -2.53
C ALA A 23 7.66 6.52 -3.31
N ILE A 24 6.44 6.01 -3.35
CA ILE A 24 6.09 4.81 -4.13
C ILE A 24 6.30 5.08 -5.63
N LYS A 25 5.90 6.24 -6.11
CA LYS A 25 6.09 6.62 -7.51
C LYS A 25 7.57 6.61 -7.90
N LYS A 26 8.46 7.08 -7.02
CA LYS A 26 9.90 7.05 -7.26
C LYS A 26 10.43 5.62 -7.34
N ALA A 27 9.89 4.71 -6.54
CA ALA A 27 10.31 3.32 -6.52
C ALA A 27 9.83 2.54 -7.75
N LYS A 28 8.75 2.98 -8.37
CA LYS A 28 8.13 2.37 -9.56
C LYS A 28 7.94 0.86 -9.41
N PRO A 29 7.13 0.41 -8.43
CA PRO A 29 6.90 -1.03 -8.27
C PRO A 29 6.21 -1.61 -9.50
N LYS A 30 6.62 -2.80 -9.88
CA LYS A 30 5.99 -3.51 -11.00
C LYS A 30 4.56 -3.92 -10.72
N LYS A 31 4.23 -4.14 -9.45
CA LYS A 31 2.88 -4.48 -9.01
C LYS A 31 2.51 -3.58 -7.85
N LEU A 32 1.41 -2.87 -7.98
CA LEU A 32 0.90 -1.99 -6.94
C LEU A 32 -0.53 -2.39 -6.61
N TYR A 33 -0.76 -2.68 -5.34
CA TYR A 33 -2.07 -2.97 -4.78
C TYR A 33 -2.50 -1.71 -4.02
N PHE A 34 -3.40 -0.95 -4.61
CA PHE A 34 -3.87 0.31 -4.06
C PHE A 34 -5.19 0.08 -3.35
N TYR A 35 -5.16 0.14 -2.03
CA TYR A 35 -6.32 -0.09 -1.18
C TYR A 35 -6.83 1.21 -0.59
N SER A 36 -8.16 1.38 -0.56
CA SER A 36 -8.81 2.52 0.08
C SER A 36 -10.05 2.08 0.83
N ASN A 37 -10.08 2.33 2.14
CA ASN A 37 -11.31 2.21 2.90
C ASN A 37 -12.27 3.34 2.49
N LYS A 38 -13.55 3.17 2.69
CA LYS A 38 -14.55 4.20 2.39
C LYS A 38 -14.68 5.16 3.56
N ALA A 39 -14.75 6.45 3.28
CA ALA A 39 -15.05 7.46 4.28
C ALA A 39 -16.50 7.31 4.77
N ARG A 40 -16.77 7.77 6.00
CA ARG A 40 -18.11 7.76 6.57
C ARG A 40 -19.00 8.73 5.84
N GLU A 41 -20.24 8.32 5.58
CA GLU A 41 -21.21 9.10 4.80
C GLU A 41 -21.55 10.46 5.42
N ASP A 42 -21.52 10.55 6.75
CA ASP A 42 -21.85 11.77 7.50
C ASP A 42 -20.67 12.73 7.69
N HIS A 43 -19.55 12.49 7.00
CA HIS A 43 -18.33 13.32 7.07
C HIS A 43 -17.97 13.81 5.66
N PRO A 44 -18.58 14.92 5.18
CA PRO A 44 -18.35 15.37 3.79
C PRO A 44 -16.90 15.69 3.44
N ASP A 45 -16.14 16.25 4.38
CA ASP A 45 -14.73 16.55 4.12
C ASP A 45 -13.91 15.28 3.98
N ASP A 46 -14.20 14.26 4.78
CA ASP A 46 -13.55 12.96 4.68
C ASP A 46 -13.88 12.28 3.35
N LEU A 47 -15.14 12.40 2.89
CA LEU A 47 -15.53 11.88 1.58
C LEU A 47 -14.73 12.54 0.46
N ARG A 48 -14.55 13.85 0.53
CA ARG A 48 -13.77 14.61 -0.47
C ARG A 48 -12.31 14.15 -0.49
N ARG A 49 -11.69 14.01 0.68
CA ARG A 49 -10.31 13.56 0.81
C ARG A 49 -10.14 12.12 0.33
N ASN A 50 -11.10 11.27 0.66
CA ASN A 50 -11.14 9.87 0.24
C ASN A 50 -11.15 9.75 -1.28
N GLU A 51 -12.02 10.52 -1.95
CA GLU A 51 -12.10 10.55 -3.40
C GLU A 51 -10.83 11.11 -4.06
N LEU A 52 -10.23 12.12 -3.44
CA LEU A 52 -8.98 12.69 -3.93
C LEU A 52 -7.88 11.63 -3.95
N ILE A 53 -7.71 10.89 -2.85
CA ILE A 53 -6.71 9.82 -2.76
C ILE A 53 -6.95 8.75 -3.83
N ARG A 54 -8.19 8.32 -4.01
CA ARG A 54 -8.55 7.33 -5.02
C ARG A 54 -8.24 7.79 -6.45
N SER A 55 -8.33 9.09 -6.70
CA SER A 55 -8.04 9.66 -8.02
C SER A 55 -6.57 9.52 -8.41
N TRP A 56 -5.66 9.33 -7.46
CA TRP A 56 -4.22 9.29 -7.73
C TRP A 56 -3.79 8.07 -8.55
N VAL A 57 -4.63 7.05 -8.66
CA VAL A 57 -4.31 5.89 -9.53
C VAL A 57 -4.11 6.34 -10.98
N LYS A 58 -4.68 7.47 -11.37
CA LYS A 58 -4.51 8.05 -12.71
C LYS A 58 -3.10 8.60 -12.95
N GLU A 59 -2.33 8.80 -11.88
CA GLU A 59 -0.97 9.32 -11.99
C GLU A 59 0.08 8.23 -12.19
N ILE A 60 -0.33 6.96 -12.20
CA ILE A 60 0.58 5.85 -12.42
C ILE A 60 0.94 5.81 -13.89
N ASP A 61 2.17 6.24 -14.21
CA ASP A 61 2.64 6.44 -15.58
C ASP A 61 3.82 5.55 -15.97
N TRP A 62 4.13 4.55 -15.15
CA TRP A 62 5.17 3.57 -15.44
C TRP A 62 4.53 2.21 -15.70
N ASP A 63 5.30 1.27 -16.24
CA ASP A 63 4.82 -0.10 -16.49
C ASP A 63 4.53 -0.79 -15.15
N CYS A 64 3.25 -0.84 -14.80
CA CYS A 64 2.78 -1.29 -13.50
C CYS A 64 1.51 -2.14 -13.65
N ASP A 65 1.52 -3.30 -13.03
CA ASP A 65 0.32 -4.11 -12.85
C ASP A 65 -0.43 -3.55 -11.63
N LEU A 66 -1.45 -2.73 -11.90
CA LEU A 66 -2.21 -2.04 -10.86
C LEU A 66 -3.45 -2.83 -10.48
N HIS A 67 -3.57 -3.11 -9.20
CA HIS A 67 -4.77 -3.71 -8.60
C HIS A 67 -5.37 -2.72 -7.62
N THR A 68 -6.69 -2.54 -7.66
CA THR A 68 -7.38 -1.62 -6.76
C THR A 68 -8.42 -2.37 -5.95
N PHE A 69 -8.53 -2.00 -4.67
CA PHE A 69 -9.60 -2.44 -3.80
C PHE A 69 -10.14 -1.18 -3.10
N PHE A 70 -11.19 -0.60 -3.66
CA PHE A 70 -11.85 0.59 -3.13
C PHE A 70 -13.17 0.14 -2.50
N ARG A 71 -13.24 0.19 -1.17
CA ARG A 71 -14.46 -0.22 -0.48
C ARG A 71 -15.61 0.71 -0.80
N GLU A 72 -16.78 0.17 -0.92
CA GLU A 72 -18.01 0.92 -1.19
C GLU A 72 -18.66 1.42 0.10
N GLU A 73 -18.35 0.79 1.24
CA GLU A 73 -18.87 1.14 2.55
C GLU A 73 -17.73 1.21 3.56
N TYR A 74 -17.89 2.11 4.56
CA TYR A 74 -16.92 2.22 5.65
C TYR A 74 -16.89 0.94 6.48
N VAL A 75 -15.68 0.50 6.82
CA VAL A 75 -15.45 -0.56 7.80
C VAL A 75 -14.49 -0.06 8.86
N ASP A 76 -14.50 -0.68 10.04
CA ASP A 76 -13.57 -0.32 11.11
C ASP A 76 -12.12 -0.58 10.70
N GLN A 77 -11.19 -0.01 11.46
CA GLN A 77 -9.77 -0.07 11.14
C GLN A 77 -9.24 -1.50 11.09
N TYR A 78 -9.63 -2.34 12.03
CA TYR A 78 -9.17 -3.73 12.05
C TYR A 78 -9.62 -4.48 10.80
N THR A 79 -10.89 -4.39 10.46
CA THR A 79 -11.45 -5.02 9.25
C THR A 79 -10.80 -4.48 7.99
N SER A 80 -10.53 -3.17 7.97
CA SER A 80 -9.89 -2.50 6.85
C SER A 80 -8.49 -3.03 6.60
N LEU A 81 -7.63 -2.98 7.62
CA LEU A 81 -6.23 -3.37 7.48
C LEU A 81 -6.10 -4.88 7.23
N SER A 82 -6.80 -5.71 8.00
CA SER A 82 -6.74 -7.16 7.82
C SER A 82 -7.29 -7.58 6.46
N GLY A 83 -8.34 -6.93 5.98
CA GLY A 83 -8.91 -7.20 4.67
C GLY A 83 -7.96 -6.86 3.53
N ALA A 84 -7.25 -5.74 3.64
CA ALA A 84 -6.26 -5.35 2.64
C ALA A 84 -5.09 -6.32 2.59
N ILE A 85 -4.59 -6.72 3.76
CA ILE A 85 -3.48 -7.68 3.85
C ILE A 85 -3.90 -9.04 3.30
N ASN A 86 -5.09 -9.52 3.65
CA ASN A 86 -5.60 -10.78 3.10
C ASN A 86 -5.73 -10.70 1.58
N TRP A 87 -6.21 -9.57 1.07
CA TRP A 87 -6.38 -9.38 -0.36
C TRP A 87 -5.06 -9.48 -1.12
N VAL A 88 -3.99 -8.83 -0.64
CA VAL A 88 -2.70 -8.92 -1.33
C VAL A 88 -2.15 -10.34 -1.27
N PHE A 89 -2.26 -11.02 -0.14
CA PHE A 89 -1.74 -12.38 0.00
C PHE A 89 -2.60 -13.47 -0.64
N GLU A 90 -3.80 -13.17 -1.07
CA GLU A 90 -4.57 -14.06 -1.96
C GLU A 90 -3.94 -14.11 -3.36
N ASN A 91 -3.15 -13.11 -3.72
CA ASN A 91 -2.59 -12.95 -5.05
C ASN A 91 -1.07 -13.04 -5.10
N GLU A 92 -0.39 -12.79 -3.98
CA GLU A 92 1.07 -12.72 -3.91
C GLU A 92 1.60 -13.56 -2.75
N GLU A 93 2.77 -14.15 -2.93
CA GLU A 93 3.45 -14.88 -1.84
C GLU A 93 4.17 -13.92 -0.91
N GLN A 94 4.63 -12.80 -1.44
CA GLN A 94 5.37 -11.77 -0.69
C GLN A 94 4.86 -10.40 -1.08
N ALA A 95 4.88 -9.46 -0.14
CA ALA A 95 4.50 -8.10 -0.41
C ALA A 95 5.18 -7.13 0.57
N ILE A 96 5.42 -5.92 0.10
CA ILE A 96 5.86 -4.81 0.93
C ILE A 96 4.60 -4.02 1.29
N ILE A 97 4.32 -3.89 2.59
CA ILE A 97 3.09 -3.28 3.09
C ILE A 97 3.41 -1.89 3.63
N LEU A 98 2.76 -0.88 3.07
CA LEU A 98 2.93 0.52 3.47
C LEU A 98 1.58 1.13 3.82
N GLU A 99 1.50 1.74 4.99
CA GLU A 99 0.36 2.55 5.37
C GLU A 99 0.52 3.98 4.82
N ASP A 100 -0.54 4.77 4.87
CA ASP A 100 -0.57 6.11 4.27
C ASP A 100 0.38 7.11 4.93
N ASP A 101 0.89 6.82 6.13
CA ASP A 101 1.86 7.65 6.84
C ASP A 101 3.29 7.08 6.83
N CYS A 102 3.53 6.07 6.01
CA CYS A 102 4.85 5.43 5.89
C CYS A 102 5.56 5.92 4.64
N VAL A 103 6.55 6.80 4.81
CA VAL A 103 7.35 7.32 3.70
C VAL A 103 8.58 6.46 3.52
N ALA A 104 8.54 5.59 2.51
CA ALA A 104 9.61 4.64 2.26
C ALA A 104 10.68 5.23 1.34
N SER A 105 11.95 5.10 1.73
CA SER A 105 13.08 5.47 0.87
C SER A 105 13.32 4.39 -0.17
N LEU A 106 14.07 4.72 -1.21
CA LEU A 106 14.51 3.72 -2.19
C LEU A 106 15.36 2.62 -1.52
N ALA A 107 16.16 3.02 -0.53
CA ALA A 107 16.96 2.07 0.27
C ALA A 107 16.08 1.08 1.04
N PHE A 108 14.92 1.53 1.54
CA PHE A 108 13.97 0.64 2.22
C PHE A 108 13.44 -0.42 1.26
N PHE A 109 13.04 -0.04 0.06
CA PHE A 109 12.55 -1.00 -0.94
C PHE A 109 13.62 -2.02 -1.29
N ASP A 110 14.86 -1.57 -1.51
CA ASP A 110 15.98 -2.46 -1.80
C ASP A 110 16.25 -3.42 -0.64
N TYR A 111 16.24 -2.91 0.59
CA TYR A 111 16.37 -3.71 1.80
C TYR A 111 15.28 -4.79 1.88
N CYS A 112 14.04 -4.42 1.66
CA CYS A 112 12.92 -5.37 1.71
C CYS A 112 13.10 -6.49 0.68
N GLU A 113 13.44 -6.14 -0.55
CA GLU A 113 13.61 -7.15 -1.60
C GLU A 113 14.75 -8.12 -1.28
N LYS A 114 15.88 -7.59 -0.79
CA LYS A 114 17.03 -8.42 -0.41
C LYS A 114 16.72 -9.33 0.77
N MET A 115 16.03 -8.80 1.78
CA MET A 115 15.70 -9.58 2.98
C MET A 115 14.63 -10.64 2.69
N LEU A 116 13.63 -10.30 1.89
CA LEU A 116 12.61 -11.27 1.49
C LEU A 116 13.22 -12.42 0.67
N ASP A 117 14.15 -12.12 -0.22
CA ASP A 117 14.85 -13.14 -0.98
C ASP A 117 15.74 -13.99 -0.08
N LYS A 118 16.51 -13.36 0.81
CA LYS A 118 17.43 -14.04 1.71
C LYS A 118 16.73 -15.05 2.62
N TYR A 119 15.56 -14.69 3.14
CA TYR A 119 14.84 -15.49 4.14
C TYR A 119 13.61 -16.23 3.60
N LYS A 120 13.42 -16.26 2.29
CA LYS A 120 12.23 -16.87 1.68
C LYS A 120 12.01 -18.34 2.05
N ASP A 121 13.08 -19.07 2.34
CA ASP A 121 13.01 -20.48 2.67
C ASP A 121 13.19 -20.76 4.17
N GLU A 122 13.22 -19.70 5.00
CA GLU A 122 13.35 -19.83 6.46
C GLU A 122 11.98 -19.75 7.13
N PRO A 123 11.40 -20.90 7.57
CA PRO A 123 10.03 -20.93 8.07
C PRO A 123 9.83 -20.19 9.40
N ARG A 124 10.90 -19.82 10.10
CA ARG A 124 10.81 -19.07 11.36
C ARG A 124 10.69 -17.59 11.14
N ILE A 125 10.94 -17.09 9.93
CA ILE A 125 10.86 -15.66 9.60
C ILE A 125 9.68 -15.43 8.69
N TRP A 126 8.64 -14.79 9.23
CA TRP A 126 7.40 -14.50 8.51
C TRP A 126 7.31 -13.06 8.05
N MET A 127 8.01 -12.17 8.74
CA MET A 127 7.90 -10.74 8.51
C MET A 127 9.24 -10.05 8.76
N ILE A 128 9.52 -9.04 7.97
CA ILE A 128 10.70 -8.19 8.09
C ILE A 128 10.20 -6.76 8.24
N SER A 129 10.72 -6.04 9.23
CA SER A 129 10.35 -4.65 9.45
C SER A 129 11.51 -3.72 9.12
N GLY A 130 11.19 -2.56 8.55
CA GLY A 130 12.14 -1.50 8.32
C GLY A 130 12.26 -0.52 9.49
N ASP A 131 11.48 -0.74 10.55
CA ASP A 131 11.48 0.10 11.74
C ASP A 131 12.27 -0.56 12.86
N ASN A 132 12.95 0.26 13.63
CA ASN A 132 13.77 -0.20 14.77
C ASN A 132 12.97 -0.13 16.07
#